data_643b72eaa7d9f94eedd2c7cad07f4b43
#
_entry.id   643b72eaa7d9f94eedd2c7cad07f4b43
#
_cell.length_a   1.000
_cell.length_b   1.000
_cell.length_c   1.000
_cell.angle_alpha   90.00
_cell.angle_beta   90.00
_cell.angle_gamma   90.00
#
_symmetry.space_group_name_H-M   'P 1'
#
loop_
_entity.id
_entity.type
_entity.pdbx_description
1 polymer ?
#
loop_
_entity_poly.entity_id
_entity_poly.type
_entity_poly.pdbx_seq_one_letter_code
_entity_poly.pdbx_strand_id
1 'polypeptide(L)'
;MMAFVYALVLSAVLCFLFRRVGIKLDLVDRPSGTLKPHEKPISYMGGTAILLALVPWLIQSPEFFPAIIIMWTLGFADDIRGISPKIRLVVEILVGFSVAFVIYGFSTVDSIILSIIFAGTVNAYNMVDGLDGICSTNMIVFGIFAFFTGFVPLMSLAVAGAYAGYMIFNFPPARLFMGDQGSYIAGTFVGTLLIQSWGSQNFVRVAAICWPVVLDLFVGFLRRSIAMKSPFTGDRDHYYDKIFKLFGQKKRVTLLISTGMALFYAVLGLFLPVALIPPVLLLTSLTQIFLLKSLRTTS
;
A
#
# COMPACT_ATOMS: atom_id res chain seq x y z
N MET A 1 13.92 5.99 16.38
CA MET A 1 12.92 6.94 16.89
C MET A 1 13.00 8.30 16.18
N MET A 2 14.17 8.94 16.08
CA MET A 2 14.30 10.26 15.41
C MET A 2 13.83 10.26 13.95
N ALA A 3 14.13 9.20 13.16
CA ALA A 3 13.69 9.09 11.77
C ALA A 3 12.16 9.13 11.65
N PHE A 4 11.44 8.43 12.52
CA PHE A 4 9.98 8.46 12.56
C PHE A 4 9.45 9.87 12.85
N VAL A 5 9.93 10.51 13.92
CA VAL A 5 9.45 11.85 14.34
C VAL A 5 9.75 12.90 13.28
N TYR A 6 10.96 12.88 12.71
CA TYR A 6 11.33 13.83 11.65
C TYR A 6 10.46 13.67 10.42
N ALA A 7 10.28 12.43 9.92
CA ALA A 7 9.44 12.16 8.76
C ALA A 7 7.96 12.50 9.02
N LEU A 8 7.45 12.24 10.22
CA LEU A 8 6.09 12.60 10.63
C LEU A 8 5.88 14.11 10.58
N VAL A 9 6.74 14.88 11.22
CA VAL A 9 6.62 16.34 11.28
C VAL A 9 6.75 16.95 9.87
N LEU A 10 7.76 16.50 9.10
CA LEU A 10 7.98 17.01 7.75
C LEU A 10 6.80 16.67 6.84
N SER A 11 6.30 15.41 6.87
CA SER A 11 5.14 15.00 6.09
C SER A 11 3.89 15.81 6.47
N ALA A 12 3.64 16.03 7.76
CA ALA A 12 2.50 16.84 8.21
C ALA A 12 2.56 18.28 7.70
N VAL A 13 3.73 18.91 7.76
CA VAL A 13 3.95 20.27 7.23
C VAL A 13 3.75 20.30 5.72
N LEU A 14 4.35 19.35 5.00
CA LEU A 14 4.21 19.24 3.54
C LEU A 14 2.77 18.96 3.12
N CYS A 15 2.04 18.07 3.82
CA CYS A 15 0.62 17.83 3.56
C CYS A 15 -0.23 19.08 3.71
N PHE A 16 0.04 19.91 4.75
CA PHE A 16 -0.63 21.19 4.91
C PHE A 16 -0.40 22.15 3.73
N LEU A 17 0.83 22.19 3.21
CA LEU A 17 1.20 23.02 2.06
C LEU A 17 0.60 22.46 0.76
N PHE A 18 0.84 21.17 0.47
CA PHE A 18 0.40 20.55 -0.78
C PHE A 18 -1.11 20.41 -0.90
N ARG A 19 -1.85 20.32 0.19
CA ARG A 19 -3.30 20.46 0.17
C ARG A 19 -3.74 21.79 -0.45
N ARG A 20 -3.08 22.89 -0.10
CA ARG A 20 -3.39 24.22 -0.64
C ARG A 20 -2.92 24.38 -2.09
N VAL A 21 -1.70 23.91 -2.38
CA VAL A 21 -1.14 23.93 -3.74
C VAL A 21 -2.01 23.13 -4.68
N GLY A 22 -2.41 21.92 -4.31
CA GLY A 22 -3.26 21.07 -5.15
C GLY A 22 -4.61 21.71 -5.46
N ILE A 23 -5.24 22.36 -4.49
CA ILE A 23 -6.49 23.09 -4.72
C ILE A 23 -6.26 24.27 -5.69
N LYS A 24 -5.16 25.03 -5.54
CA LYS A 24 -4.84 26.16 -6.42
C LYS A 24 -4.52 25.74 -7.86
N LEU A 25 -3.87 24.58 -8.03
CA LEU A 25 -3.48 24.03 -9.35
C LEU A 25 -4.57 23.13 -9.96
N ASP A 26 -5.73 23.03 -9.32
CA ASP A 26 -6.84 22.13 -9.71
C ASP A 26 -6.44 20.65 -9.76
N LEU A 27 -5.43 20.24 -8.97
CA LEU A 27 -5.01 18.85 -8.77
C LEU A 27 -5.88 18.22 -7.68
N VAL A 28 -7.14 17.99 -8.02
CA VAL A 28 -8.20 17.56 -7.09
C VAL A 28 -9.02 16.42 -7.65
N ASP A 29 -9.39 15.51 -6.78
CA ASP A 29 -10.44 14.54 -7.04
C ASP A 29 -11.80 15.21 -6.87
N ARG A 30 -12.63 15.16 -7.91
CA ARG A 30 -13.97 15.76 -7.90
C ARG A 30 -15.02 14.70 -7.59
N PRO A 31 -16.06 15.06 -6.81
CA PRO A 31 -17.17 14.14 -6.55
C PRO A 31 -17.78 13.63 -7.86
N SER A 32 -17.96 12.32 -7.99
CA SER A 32 -18.63 11.73 -9.15
C SER A 32 -19.35 10.44 -8.76
N GLY A 33 -20.69 10.50 -8.64
CA GLY A 33 -21.55 9.36 -8.41
C GLY A 33 -21.22 8.53 -7.16
N THR A 34 -21.55 7.25 -7.19
CA THR A 34 -21.41 6.32 -6.05
C THR A 34 -19.96 5.92 -5.75
N LEU A 35 -19.05 6.07 -6.71
CA LEU A 35 -17.64 5.67 -6.54
C LEU A 35 -16.83 6.69 -5.76
N LYS A 36 -17.25 7.98 -5.74
CA LYS A 36 -16.57 9.09 -5.07
C LYS A 36 -17.54 9.84 -4.16
N PRO A 37 -17.81 9.31 -2.97
CA PRO A 37 -18.90 9.78 -2.09
C PRO A 37 -18.56 11.04 -1.28
N HIS A 38 -17.48 11.76 -1.59
CA HIS A 38 -17.15 13.03 -0.93
C HIS A 38 -17.93 14.20 -1.57
N GLU A 39 -18.24 15.22 -0.76
CA GLU A 39 -19.09 16.35 -1.17
C GLU A 39 -18.31 17.52 -1.83
N LYS A 40 -17.01 17.59 -1.58
CA LYS A 40 -16.16 18.71 -2.03
C LYS A 40 -14.91 18.17 -2.76
N PRO A 41 -14.36 18.94 -3.72
CA PRO A 41 -13.07 18.59 -4.32
C PRO A 41 -11.98 18.43 -3.25
N ILE A 42 -11.24 17.32 -3.30
CA ILE A 42 -10.15 17.00 -2.36
C ILE A 42 -8.87 16.86 -3.17
N SER A 43 -7.81 17.58 -2.76
CA SER A 43 -6.49 17.44 -3.40
C SER A 43 -5.95 16.02 -3.23
N TYR A 44 -5.28 15.48 -4.29
CA TYR A 44 -4.59 14.19 -4.24
C TYR A 44 -3.06 14.33 -4.13
N MET A 45 -2.54 15.47 -3.70
CA MET A 45 -1.11 15.77 -3.58
C MET A 45 -0.44 15.18 -2.32
N GLY A 46 -1.12 14.30 -1.59
CA GLY A 46 -0.57 13.67 -0.38
C GLY A 46 0.63 12.77 -0.67
N GLY A 47 0.63 12.05 -1.81
CA GLY A 47 1.76 11.22 -2.22
C GLY A 47 3.04 12.02 -2.48
N THR A 48 2.94 13.21 -3.10
CA THR A 48 4.09 14.12 -3.25
C THR A 48 4.62 14.58 -1.88
N ALA A 49 3.76 14.89 -0.93
CA ALA A 49 4.18 15.25 0.42
C ALA A 49 4.91 14.10 1.14
N ILE A 50 4.41 12.87 1.00
CA ILE A 50 5.05 11.65 1.51
C ILE A 50 6.43 11.47 0.86
N LEU A 51 6.53 11.54 -0.48
CA LEU A 51 7.80 11.40 -1.18
C LEU A 51 8.85 12.38 -0.65
N LEU A 52 8.51 13.67 -0.61
CA LEU A 52 9.45 14.70 -0.16
C LEU A 52 9.86 14.52 1.30
N ALA A 53 8.97 14.01 2.14
CA ALA A 53 9.31 13.66 3.52
C ALA A 53 10.28 12.48 3.62
N LEU A 54 10.34 11.61 2.62
CA LEU A 54 11.22 10.43 2.57
C LEU A 54 12.59 10.70 1.92
N VAL A 55 12.76 11.80 1.17
CA VAL A 55 13.99 12.12 0.42
C VAL A 55 15.29 11.92 1.23
N PRO A 56 15.41 12.35 2.51
CA PRO A 56 16.65 12.21 3.26
C PRO A 56 17.14 10.75 3.42
N TRP A 57 16.20 9.81 3.48
CA TRP A 57 16.51 8.38 3.59
C TRP A 57 16.62 7.70 2.23
N LEU A 58 15.84 8.14 1.25
CA LEU A 58 15.90 7.64 -0.12
C LEU A 58 17.26 7.86 -0.76
N ILE A 59 17.88 9.03 -0.57
CA ILE A 59 19.23 9.33 -1.08
C ILE A 59 20.28 8.37 -0.52
N GLN A 60 20.06 7.84 0.69
CA GLN A 60 20.94 6.88 1.34
C GLN A 60 20.64 5.42 1.01
N SER A 61 19.58 5.16 0.22
CA SER A 61 19.08 3.83 -0.12
C SER A 61 18.96 3.69 -1.65
N PRO A 62 20.08 3.46 -2.36
CA PRO A 62 20.11 3.47 -3.81
C PRO A 62 19.23 2.42 -4.45
N GLU A 63 18.91 1.34 -3.74
CA GLU A 63 18.00 0.29 -4.19
C GLU A 63 16.53 0.71 -4.18
N PHE A 64 16.15 1.69 -3.32
CA PHE A 64 14.77 2.21 -3.25
C PHE A 64 14.58 3.47 -4.09
N PHE A 65 15.58 4.33 -4.17
CA PHE A 65 15.45 5.67 -4.70
C PHE A 65 14.91 5.69 -6.14
N PRO A 66 15.54 5.01 -7.13
CA PRO A 66 15.07 5.03 -8.51
C PRO A 66 13.67 4.42 -8.65
N ALA A 67 13.43 3.29 -7.97
CA ALA A 67 12.15 2.61 -8.03
C ALA A 67 11.01 3.50 -7.52
N ILE A 68 11.19 4.14 -6.35
CA ILE A 68 10.18 5.02 -5.76
C ILE A 68 9.94 6.25 -6.65
N ILE A 69 10.99 6.86 -7.23
CA ILE A 69 10.82 8.01 -8.12
C ILE A 69 10.06 7.64 -9.40
N ILE A 70 10.40 6.50 -10.03
CA ILE A 70 9.71 6.04 -11.24
C ILE A 70 8.24 5.74 -10.92
N MET A 71 7.98 5.02 -9.84
CA MET A 71 6.62 4.62 -9.47
C MET A 71 5.79 5.82 -8.97
N TRP A 72 6.39 6.78 -8.24
CA TRP A 72 5.73 8.04 -7.93
C TRP A 72 5.37 8.82 -9.20
N THR A 73 6.30 8.91 -10.17
CA THR A 73 6.05 9.60 -11.45
C THR A 73 4.91 8.95 -12.22
N LEU A 74 4.89 7.60 -12.26
CA LEU A 74 3.81 6.85 -12.89
C LEU A 74 2.47 7.13 -12.22
N GLY A 75 2.41 7.06 -10.89
CA GLY A 75 1.18 7.34 -10.13
C GLY A 75 0.72 8.79 -10.26
N PHE A 76 1.64 9.76 -10.26
CA PHE A 76 1.31 11.16 -10.49
C PHE A 76 0.76 11.40 -11.92
N ALA A 77 1.33 10.75 -12.92
CA ALA A 77 0.82 10.81 -14.28
C ALA A 77 -0.56 10.12 -14.41
N ASP A 78 -0.78 9.04 -13.66
CA ASP A 78 -2.08 8.34 -13.60
C ASP A 78 -3.16 9.22 -12.95
N ASP A 79 -2.86 9.88 -11.84
CA ASP A 79 -3.75 10.84 -11.16
C ASP A 79 -4.21 11.99 -12.09
N ILE A 80 -3.35 12.42 -13.02
CA ILE A 80 -3.64 13.55 -13.92
C ILE A 80 -4.37 13.12 -15.19
N ARG A 81 -3.94 12.01 -15.82
CA ARG A 81 -4.34 11.64 -17.19
C ARG A 81 -5.10 10.33 -17.29
N GLY A 82 -5.05 9.50 -16.27
CA GLY A 82 -5.53 8.12 -16.32
C GLY A 82 -4.66 7.25 -17.25
N ILE A 83 -3.85 6.38 -16.69
CA ILE A 83 -2.99 5.46 -17.46
C ILE A 83 -3.67 4.10 -17.56
N SER A 84 -3.60 3.47 -18.73
CA SER A 84 -4.21 2.15 -18.87
C SER A 84 -3.58 1.12 -17.93
N PRO A 85 -4.37 0.22 -17.33
CA PRO A 85 -3.85 -0.81 -16.40
C PRO A 85 -2.74 -1.68 -17.01
N LYS A 86 -2.76 -1.89 -18.33
CA LYS A 86 -1.73 -2.66 -19.03
C LYS A 86 -0.38 -1.94 -19.03
N ILE A 87 -0.37 -0.62 -19.28
CA ILE A 87 0.87 0.18 -19.26
C ILE A 87 1.43 0.22 -17.85
N ARG A 88 0.57 0.44 -16.83
CA ARG A 88 0.97 0.42 -15.42
C ARG A 88 1.64 -0.90 -15.06
N LEU A 89 1.00 -2.02 -15.36
CA LEU A 89 1.54 -3.36 -15.08
C LEU A 89 2.89 -3.60 -15.76
N VAL A 90 3.07 -3.16 -17.02
CA VAL A 90 4.36 -3.29 -17.72
C VAL A 90 5.45 -2.49 -17.00
N VAL A 91 5.19 -1.25 -16.60
CA VAL A 91 6.16 -0.43 -15.87
C VAL A 91 6.48 -1.04 -14.50
N GLU A 92 5.47 -1.51 -13.75
CA GLU A 92 5.63 -2.19 -12.47
C GLU A 92 6.54 -3.43 -12.59
N ILE A 93 6.31 -4.27 -13.59
CA ILE A 93 7.14 -5.46 -13.87
C ILE A 93 8.58 -5.06 -14.22
N LEU A 94 8.77 -4.05 -15.07
CA LEU A 94 10.11 -3.60 -15.45
C LEU A 94 10.88 -3.00 -14.26
N VAL A 95 10.21 -2.21 -13.41
CA VAL A 95 10.81 -1.66 -12.18
C VAL A 95 11.14 -2.80 -11.21
N GLY A 96 10.22 -3.72 -10.96
CA GLY A 96 10.45 -4.88 -10.08
C GLY A 96 11.59 -5.75 -10.57
N PHE A 97 11.68 -6.01 -11.89
CA PHE A 97 12.79 -6.74 -12.49
C PHE A 97 14.12 -5.99 -12.30
N SER A 98 14.14 -4.69 -12.52
CA SER A 98 15.35 -3.86 -12.33
C SER A 98 15.83 -3.87 -10.88
N VAL A 99 14.92 -3.78 -9.91
CA VAL A 99 15.25 -3.88 -8.47
C VAL A 99 15.83 -5.25 -8.14
N ALA A 100 15.19 -6.33 -8.59
CA ALA A 100 15.67 -7.69 -8.36
C ALA A 100 17.05 -7.92 -8.99
N PHE A 101 17.25 -7.40 -10.20
CA PHE A 101 18.52 -7.44 -10.91
C PHE A 101 19.64 -6.72 -10.18
N VAL A 102 19.40 -5.53 -9.67
CA VAL A 102 20.39 -4.74 -8.91
C VAL A 102 20.78 -5.45 -7.62
N ILE A 103 19.86 -6.14 -6.96
CA ILE A 103 20.11 -6.80 -5.66
C ILE A 103 20.76 -8.18 -5.84
N TYR A 104 20.32 -8.97 -6.81
CA TYR A 104 20.72 -10.39 -6.95
C TYR A 104 21.51 -10.72 -8.20
N GLY A 105 21.67 -9.77 -9.14
CA GLY A 105 22.28 -10.05 -10.44
C GLY A 105 21.37 -10.92 -11.33
N PHE A 106 21.98 -11.58 -12.33
CA PHE A 106 21.23 -12.39 -13.32
C PHE A 106 20.81 -13.78 -12.81
N SER A 107 19.88 -13.86 -11.87
CA SER A 107 19.05 -15.07 -11.77
C SER A 107 17.72 -14.80 -12.49
N THR A 108 17.58 -15.26 -13.73
CA THR A 108 16.44 -14.87 -14.59
C THR A 108 15.10 -15.33 -14.01
N VAL A 109 15.04 -16.52 -13.43
CA VAL A 109 13.80 -17.07 -12.86
C VAL A 109 13.38 -16.33 -11.61
N ASP A 110 14.31 -16.11 -10.66
CA ASP A 110 14.02 -15.37 -9.44
C ASP A 110 13.61 -13.92 -9.74
N SER A 111 14.30 -13.27 -10.70
CA SER A 111 13.98 -11.90 -11.09
C SER A 111 12.58 -11.78 -11.71
N ILE A 112 12.12 -12.77 -12.46
CA ILE A 112 10.75 -12.82 -12.99
C ILE A 112 9.73 -12.99 -11.85
N ILE A 113 9.96 -13.95 -10.93
CA ILE A 113 9.06 -14.18 -9.79
C ILE A 113 8.98 -12.90 -8.92
N LEU A 114 10.12 -12.31 -8.62
CA LEU A 114 10.21 -11.11 -7.78
C LEU A 114 9.58 -9.89 -8.45
N SER A 115 9.67 -9.76 -9.77
CA SER A 115 8.98 -8.68 -10.49
C SER A 115 7.45 -8.82 -10.42
N ILE A 116 6.92 -10.04 -10.45
CA ILE A 116 5.50 -10.30 -10.28
C ILE A 116 5.06 -10.00 -8.84
N ILE A 117 5.86 -10.37 -7.84
CA ILE A 117 5.59 -10.05 -6.43
C ILE A 117 5.59 -8.52 -6.24
N PHE A 118 6.56 -7.81 -6.83
CA PHE A 118 6.63 -6.35 -6.77
C PHE A 118 5.39 -5.71 -7.39
N ALA A 119 5.04 -6.06 -8.63
CA ALA A 119 3.84 -5.54 -9.28
C ALA A 119 2.56 -5.88 -8.49
N GLY A 120 2.48 -7.09 -7.94
CA GLY A 120 1.38 -7.50 -7.06
C GLY A 120 1.27 -6.61 -5.81
N THR A 121 2.40 -6.25 -5.17
CA THR A 121 2.36 -5.37 -3.99
C THR A 121 1.97 -3.94 -4.36
N VAL A 122 2.45 -3.39 -5.48
CA VAL A 122 2.05 -2.05 -5.94
C VAL A 122 0.54 -2.01 -6.17
N ASN A 123 0.00 -2.97 -6.90
CA ASN A 123 -1.44 -3.06 -7.15
C ASN A 123 -2.24 -3.30 -5.86
N ALA A 124 -1.75 -4.12 -4.92
CA ALA A 124 -2.42 -4.39 -3.65
C ALA A 124 -2.56 -3.12 -2.80
N TYR A 125 -1.49 -2.31 -2.69
CA TYR A 125 -1.54 -1.04 -1.97
C TYR A 125 -2.38 0.03 -2.67
N ASN A 126 -2.41 0.04 -4.00
CA ASN A 126 -3.31 0.89 -4.76
C ASN A 126 -4.79 0.51 -4.53
N MET A 127 -5.11 -0.78 -4.55
CA MET A 127 -6.48 -1.24 -4.31
C MET A 127 -6.96 -0.96 -2.87
N VAL A 128 -6.07 -1.01 -1.88
CA VAL A 128 -6.43 -0.78 -0.47
C VAL A 128 -6.58 0.71 -0.14
N ASP A 129 -6.17 1.62 -1.02
CA ASP A 129 -6.38 3.08 -0.87
C ASP A 129 -7.81 3.53 -1.26
N GLY A 130 -8.78 2.64 -1.21
CA GLY A 130 -10.17 2.94 -1.57
C GLY A 130 -11.03 3.58 -0.46
N LEU A 131 -10.54 3.69 0.78
CA LEU A 131 -11.27 4.29 1.91
C LEU A 131 -10.30 5.06 2.81
N ASP A 132 -10.78 6.20 3.34
CA ASP A 132 -10.00 7.13 4.18
C ASP A 132 -9.21 6.39 5.27
N GLY A 133 -7.89 6.58 5.32
CA GLY A 133 -6.99 6.08 6.37
C GLY A 133 -6.54 4.63 6.22
N ILE A 134 -7.15 3.80 5.38
CA ILE A 134 -6.85 2.35 5.33
C ILE A 134 -5.42 2.09 4.85
N CYS A 135 -5.04 2.63 3.69
CA CYS A 135 -3.69 2.46 3.14
C CYS A 135 -2.63 3.03 4.09
N SER A 136 -2.83 4.27 4.56
CA SER A 136 -1.88 4.92 5.46
C SER A 136 -1.68 4.16 6.78
N THR A 137 -2.74 3.63 7.38
CA THR A 137 -2.63 2.85 8.61
C THR A 137 -1.87 1.53 8.39
N ASN A 138 -2.15 0.84 7.27
CA ASN A 138 -1.38 -0.35 6.91
C ASN A 138 0.11 -0.03 6.76
N MET A 139 0.46 1.11 6.14
CA MET A 139 1.86 1.54 5.99
C MET A 139 2.52 1.94 7.31
N ILE A 140 1.78 2.57 8.23
CA ILE A 140 2.29 2.89 9.58
C ILE A 140 2.62 1.60 10.32
N VAL A 141 1.68 0.64 10.36
CA VAL A 141 1.90 -0.66 10.99
C VAL A 141 3.04 -1.40 10.32
N PHE A 142 3.01 -1.49 8.98
CA PHE A 142 4.07 -2.16 8.21
C PHE A 142 5.45 -1.59 8.55
N GLY A 143 5.64 -0.27 8.47
CA GLY A 143 6.93 0.37 8.70
C GLY A 143 7.45 0.20 10.14
N ILE A 144 6.56 0.26 11.16
CA ILE A 144 6.94 0.00 12.55
C ILE A 144 7.43 -1.45 12.72
N PHE A 145 6.73 -2.42 12.18
CA PHE A 145 7.09 -3.83 12.35
C PHE A 145 8.24 -4.25 11.43
N ALA A 146 8.35 -3.69 10.23
CA ALA A 146 9.47 -3.90 9.32
C ALA A 146 10.81 -3.39 9.91
N PHE A 147 10.79 -2.35 10.76
CA PHE A 147 11.96 -1.91 11.52
C PHE A 147 12.63 -3.07 12.27
N PHE A 148 11.85 -3.96 12.88
CA PHE A 148 12.36 -5.08 13.66
C PHE A 148 12.90 -6.23 12.81
N THR A 149 12.66 -6.24 11.49
CA THR A 149 13.26 -7.23 10.58
C THR A 149 14.74 -6.93 10.29
N GLY A 150 15.19 -5.70 10.54
CA GLY A 150 16.59 -5.29 10.46
C GLY A 150 17.12 -4.94 9.05
N PHE A 151 16.31 -5.11 7.98
CA PHE A 151 16.82 -4.85 6.62
C PHE A 151 17.12 -3.38 6.33
N VAL A 152 16.18 -2.49 6.58
CA VAL A 152 16.31 -1.02 6.36
C VAL A 152 15.64 -0.26 7.49
N PRO A 153 16.15 -0.39 8.73
CA PRO A 153 15.41 0.03 9.91
C PRO A 153 15.10 1.52 9.94
N LEU A 154 16.04 2.39 9.55
CA LEU A 154 15.79 3.83 9.56
C LEU A 154 14.78 4.23 8.50
N MET A 155 14.87 3.63 7.30
CA MET A 155 13.91 3.88 6.21
C MET A 155 12.51 3.38 6.59
N SER A 156 12.40 2.20 7.22
CA SER A 156 11.12 1.65 7.69
C SER A 156 10.43 2.59 8.69
N LEU A 157 11.18 3.13 9.66
CA LEU A 157 10.66 4.12 10.60
C LEU A 157 10.30 5.45 9.92
N ALA A 158 11.09 5.89 8.92
CA ALA A 158 10.78 7.09 8.17
C ALA A 158 9.49 6.93 7.37
N VAL A 159 9.29 5.77 6.73
CA VAL A 159 8.04 5.44 6.01
C VAL A 159 6.86 5.46 6.98
N ALA A 160 6.96 4.77 8.13
CA ALA A 160 5.91 4.83 9.13
C ALA A 160 5.60 6.27 9.58
N GLY A 161 6.62 7.08 9.81
CA GLY A 161 6.48 8.50 10.18
C GLY A 161 5.83 9.33 9.09
N ALA A 162 6.25 9.19 7.84
CA ALA A 162 5.71 9.95 6.71
C ALA A 162 4.21 9.64 6.50
N TYR A 163 3.81 8.36 6.54
CA TYR A 163 2.39 7.99 6.46
C TYR A 163 1.61 8.40 7.71
N ALA A 164 2.22 8.43 8.90
CA ALA A 164 1.58 8.95 10.11
C ALA A 164 1.32 10.46 10.04
N GLY A 165 2.27 11.24 9.50
CA GLY A 165 2.08 12.68 9.26
C GLY A 165 0.99 12.96 8.23
N TYR A 166 0.95 12.18 7.14
CA TYR A 166 -0.13 12.23 6.15
C TYR A 166 -1.49 11.82 6.75
N MET A 167 -1.52 10.81 7.61
CA MET A 167 -2.74 10.31 8.26
C MET A 167 -3.52 11.40 9.01
N ILE A 168 -2.86 12.45 9.51
CA ILE A 168 -3.51 13.61 10.15
C ILE A 168 -4.53 14.27 9.20
N PHE A 169 -4.27 14.23 7.89
CA PHE A 169 -5.14 14.82 6.86
C PHE A 169 -6.04 13.79 6.19
N ASN A 170 -5.71 12.51 6.28
CA ASN A 170 -6.46 11.41 5.67
C ASN A 170 -7.35 10.66 6.67
N PHE A 171 -7.28 11.01 7.98
CA PHE A 171 -8.20 10.47 8.98
C PHE A 171 -9.65 10.82 8.62
N PRO A 172 -10.60 9.85 8.74
CA PRO A 172 -12.00 10.04 8.32
C PRO A 172 -12.73 11.16 9.09
N PRO A 173 -13.34 12.15 8.42
CA PRO A 173 -13.39 12.35 6.96
C PRO A 173 -12.10 12.96 6.40
N ALA A 174 -11.59 12.39 5.30
CA ALA A 174 -10.35 12.84 4.67
C ALA A 174 -10.43 14.27 4.14
N ARG A 175 -9.30 14.99 4.26
CA ARG A 175 -9.10 16.37 3.77
C ARG A 175 -7.98 16.47 2.72
N LEU A 176 -7.28 15.36 2.50
CA LEU A 176 -6.21 15.17 1.52
C LEU A 176 -6.17 13.70 1.14
N PHE A 177 -6.10 13.40 -0.15
CA PHE A 177 -5.85 12.05 -0.67
C PHE A 177 -4.38 11.89 -1.03
N MET A 178 -3.86 10.64 -0.99
CA MET A 178 -2.48 10.39 -1.40
C MET A 178 -2.36 10.23 -2.92
N GLY A 179 -3.45 9.90 -3.61
CA GLY A 179 -3.48 9.57 -5.02
C GLY A 179 -2.75 8.26 -5.34
N ASP A 180 -2.77 7.87 -6.62
CA ASP A 180 -2.01 6.71 -7.09
C ASP A 180 -0.50 6.89 -6.85
N GLN A 181 0.00 8.12 -6.89
CA GLN A 181 1.37 8.46 -6.53
C GLN A 181 1.76 8.00 -5.12
N GLY A 182 0.88 8.13 -4.12
CA GLY A 182 1.16 7.75 -2.74
C GLY A 182 1.02 6.26 -2.50
N SER A 183 -0.01 5.62 -3.05
CA SER A 183 -0.21 4.17 -2.94
C SER A 183 0.88 3.39 -3.69
N TYR A 184 1.40 3.93 -4.81
CA TYR A 184 2.52 3.33 -5.54
C TYR A 184 3.84 3.44 -4.75
N ILE A 185 4.10 4.54 -4.04
CA ILE A 185 5.23 4.63 -3.09
C ILE A 185 5.11 3.51 -2.04
N ALA A 186 3.92 3.32 -1.47
CA ALA A 186 3.66 2.28 -0.47
C ALA A 186 4.00 0.88 -1.00
N GLY A 187 3.39 0.50 -2.13
CA GLY A 187 3.62 -0.80 -2.74
C GLY A 187 5.06 -1.01 -3.19
N THR A 188 5.71 0.04 -3.73
CA THR A 188 7.13 0.01 -4.12
C THR A 188 8.03 -0.26 -2.92
N PHE A 189 7.82 0.42 -1.80
CA PHE A 189 8.59 0.19 -0.58
C PHE A 189 8.46 -1.25 -0.09
N VAL A 190 7.23 -1.75 0.01
CA VAL A 190 6.96 -3.13 0.45
C VAL A 190 7.51 -4.16 -0.54
N GLY A 191 7.30 -3.97 -1.84
CA GLY A 191 7.79 -4.85 -2.89
C GLY A 191 9.33 -4.93 -2.93
N THR A 192 10.01 -3.79 -2.80
CA THR A 192 11.48 -3.75 -2.71
C THR A 192 11.99 -4.47 -1.46
N LEU A 193 11.30 -4.30 -0.31
CA LEU A 193 11.69 -5.00 0.92
C LEU A 193 11.45 -6.52 0.83
N LEU A 194 10.40 -6.96 0.15
CA LEU A 194 10.18 -8.38 -0.16
C LEU A 194 11.29 -8.93 -1.06
N ILE A 195 11.69 -8.17 -2.09
CA ILE A 195 12.83 -8.56 -2.94
C ILE A 195 14.10 -8.67 -2.09
N GLN A 196 14.46 -7.65 -1.30
CA GLN A 196 15.66 -7.69 -0.45
C GLN A 196 15.70 -8.86 0.54
N SER A 197 14.54 -9.27 1.03
CA SER A 197 14.43 -10.36 2.01
C SER A 197 14.34 -11.76 1.37
N TRP A 198 14.25 -11.86 0.03
CA TRP A 198 14.13 -13.14 -0.70
C TRP A 198 15.22 -14.12 -0.32
N GLY A 199 14.85 -15.38 -0.18
CA GLY A 199 15.78 -16.45 0.22
C GLY A 199 16.16 -16.45 1.70
N SER A 200 15.68 -15.48 2.50
CA SER A 200 15.89 -15.43 3.95
C SER A 200 14.60 -15.74 4.73
N GLN A 201 14.77 -16.07 6.02
CA GLN A 201 13.62 -16.25 6.92
C GLN A 201 12.79 -14.95 7.08
N ASN A 202 13.41 -13.80 6.85
CA ASN A 202 12.72 -12.52 6.93
C ASN A 202 11.74 -12.28 5.79
N PHE A 203 11.90 -12.95 4.63
CA PHE A 203 10.91 -12.89 3.55
C PHE A 203 9.51 -13.28 4.05
N VAL A 204 9.43 -14.41 4.78
CA VAL A 204 8.16 -14.90 5.34
C VAL A 204 7.59 -13.93 6.40
N ARG A 205 8.47 -13.29 7.19
CA ARG A 205 8.07 -12.28 8.18
C ARG A 205 7.52 -11.02 7.50
N VAL A 206 8.24 -10.48 6.51
CA VAL A 206 7.82 -9.31 5.75
C VAL A 206 6.51 -9.58 5.02
N ALA A 207 6.38 -10.75 4.37
CA ALA A 207 5.16 -11.19 3.71
C ALA A 207 3.98 -11.26 4.69
N ALA A 208 4.20 -11.78 5.92
CA ALA A 208 3.15 -11.83 6.93
C ALA A 208 2.70 -10.43 7.38
N ILE A 209 3.62 -9.47 7.55
CA ILE A 209 3.30 -8.10 7.96
C ILE A 209 2.40 -7.40 6.92
N CYS A 210 2.63 -7.59 5.62
CA CYS A 210 1.80 -7.01 4.57
C CYS A 210 0.63 -7.91 4.13
N TRP A 211 0.46 -9.08 4.77
CA TRP A 211 -0.48 -10.11 4.32
C TRP A 211 -1.92 -9.64 4.12
N PRO A 212 -2.56 -8.84 5.01
CA PRO A 212 -3.95 -8.44 4.82
C PRO A 212 -4.18 -7.68 3.51
N VAL A 213 -3.20 -6.89 3.08
CA VAL A 213 -3.25 -6.11 1.83
C VAL A 213 -3.06 -7.04 0.63
N VAL A 214 -2.07 -7.92 0.68
CA VAL A 214 -1.79 -8.90 -0.41
C VAL A 214 -2.92 -9.91 -0.55
N LEU A 215 -3.48 -10.39 0.58
CA LEU A 215 -4.62 -11.31 0.57
C LEU A 215 -5.84 -10.69 -0.13
N ASP A 216 -6.11 -9.41 0.10
CA ASP A 216 -7.23 -8.72 -0.52
C ASP A 216 -7.12 -8.65 -2.05
N LEU A 217 -5.92 -8.36 -2.56
CA LEU A 217 -5.62 -8.44 -4.01
C LEU A 217 -5.91 -9.84 -4.55
N PHE A 218 -5.36 -10.88 -3.88
CA PHE A 218 -5.51 -12.26 -4.31
C PHE A 218 -6.97 -12.71 -4.32
N VAL A 219 -7.72 -12.40 -3.25
CA VAL A 219 -9.14 -12.72 -3.14
C VAL A 219 -9.96 -11.96 -4.19
N GLY A 220 -9.65 -10.70 -4.42
CA GLY A 220 -10.30 -9.88 -5.46
C GLY A 220 -10.06 -10.44 -6.86
N PHE A 221 -8.83 -10.85 -7.16
CA PHE A 221 -8.48 -11.50 -8.42
C PHE A 221 -9.25 -12.82 -8.59
N LEU A 222 -9.21 -13.70 -7.59
CA LEU A 222 -9.88 -14.99 -7.62
C LEU A 222 -11.40 -14.84 -7.78
N ARG A 223 -12.02 -13.94 -7.02
CA ARG A 223 -13.45 -13.65 -7.11
C ARG A 223 -13.86 -13.19 -8.51
N ARG A 224 -13.11 -12.25 -9.11
CA ARG A 224 -13.39 -11.75 -10.47
C ARG A 224 -13.22 -12.85 -11.51
N SER A 225 -12.18 -13.68 -11.37
CA SER A 225 -11.96 -14.84 -12.25
C SER A 225 -13.11 -15.87 -12.16
N ILE A 226 -13.57 -16.21 -10.96
CA ILE A 226 -14.73 -17.10 -10.76
C ILE A 226 -16.00 -16.50 -11.39
N ALA A 227 -16.16 -15.19 -11.30
CA ALA A 227 -17.30 -14.48 -11.89
C ALA A 227 -17.14 -14.20 -13.40
N MET A 228 -16.11 -14.74 -14.04
CA MET A 228 -15.76 -14.52 -15.46
C MET A 228 -15.64 -13.04 -15.85
N LYS A 229 -15.26 -12.19 -14.88
CA LYS A 229 -15.00 -10.75 -15.07
C LYS A 229 -13.50 -10.51 -15.28
N SER A 230 -13.16 -9.41 -15.97
CA SER A 230 -11.76 -9.02 -16.10
C SER A 230 -11.13 -8.75 -14.73
N PRO A 231 -9.97 -9.32 -14.40
CA PRO A 231 -9.26 -9.06 -13.14
C PRO A 231 -8.81 -7.59 -13.00
N PHE A 232 -8.74 -6.85 -14.09
CA PHE A 232 -8.33 -5.43 -14.13
C PHE A 232 -9.51 -4.44 -13.97
N THR A 233 -10.74 -4.94 -13.84
CA THR A 233 -11.90 -4.08 -13.59
C THR A 233 -11.93 -3.70 -12.11
N GLY A 234 -11.91 -2.41 -11.80
CA GLY A 234 -12.11 -1.92 -10.43
C GLY A 234 -13.51 -2.28 -9.92
N ASP A 235 -13.59 -2.63 -8.64
CA ASP A 235 -14.87 -2.85 -7.95
C ASP A 235 -14.84 -2.28 -6.51
N ARG A 236 -15.98 -2.30 -5.83
CA ARG A 236 -16.16 -1.88 -4.43
C ARG A 236 -16.53 -3.08 -3.55
N ASP A 237 -15.70 -4.15 -3.64
CA ASP A 237 -15.96 -5.41 -2.94
C ASP A 237 -14.71 -5.96 -2.25
N HIS A 238 -13.82 -5.05 -1.81
CA HIS A 238 -12.64 -5.32 -1.02
C HIS A 238 -13.00 -5.66 0.44
N TYR A 239 -12.05 -6.22 1.21
CA TYR A 239 -12.31 -6.60 2.60
C TYR A 239 -12.82 -5.41 3.43
N TYR A 240 -12.24 -4.23 3.25
CA TYR A 240 -12.67 -3.02 3.96
C TYR A 240 -14.04 -2.51 3.50
N ASP A 241 -14.43 -2.69 2.23
CA ASP A 241 -15.78 -2.37 1.75
C ASP A 241 -16.83 -3.28 2.41
N LYS A 242 -16.50 -4.57 2.56
CA LYS A 242 -17.36 -5.53 3.26
C LYS A 242 -17.55 -5.18 4.74
N ILE A 243 -16.44 -4.83 5.43
CA ILE A 243 -16.48 -4.34 6.81
C ILE A 243 -17.29 -3.03 6.88
N PHE A 244 -17.08 -2.11 5.95
CA PHE A 244 -17.81 -0.84 5.90
C PHE A 244 -19.32 -1.05 5.77
N LYS A 245 -19.75 -1.92 4.87
CA LYS A 245 -21.17 -2.29 4.70
C LYS A 245 -21.71 -2.99 5.96
N LEU A 246 -20.96 -3.94 6.53
CA LEU A 246 -21.37 -4.72 7.71
C LEU A 246 -21.61 -3.85 8.94
N PHE A 247 -20.81 -2.80 9.13
CA PHE A 247 -20.92 -1.89 10.28
C PHE A 247 -21.65 -0.58 9.98
N GLY A 248 -22.60 -0.61 9.03
CA GLY A 248 -23.49 0.51 8.75
C GLY A 248 -22.79 1.74 8.20
N GLN A 249 -21.82 1.53 7.32
CA GLN A 249 -21.06 2.56 6.59
C GLN A 249 -20.27 3.54 7.48
N LYS A 250 -19.80 3.06 8.63
CA LYS A 250 -19.02 3.87 9.58
C LYS A 250 -17.53 3.79 9.28
N LYS A 251 -16.99 4.75 8.54
CA LYS A 251 -15.56 4.82 8.13
C LYS A 251 -14.59 4.61 9.30
N ARG A 252 -14.80 5.24 10.47
CA ARG A 252 -13.93 5.12 11.65
C ARG A 252 -13.93 3.71 12.24
N VAL A 253 -15.08 3.03 12.24
CA VAL A 253 -15.17 1.65 12.72
C VAL A 253 -14.44 0.72 11.76
N THR A 254 -14.62 0.92 10.46
CA THR A 254 -13.90 0.18 9.42
C THR A 254 -12.39 0.35 9.57
N LEU A 255 -11.94 1.59 9.75
CA LEU A 255 -10.52 1.89 9.97
C LEU A 255 -9.98 1.18 11.21
N LEU A 256 -10.70 1.22 12.34
CA LEU A 256 -10.28 0.55 13.59
C LEU A 256 -10.14 -0.97 13.40
N ILE A 257 -11.12 -1.61 12.75
CA ILE A 257 -11.08 -3.06 12.48
C ILE A 257 -9.94 -3.39 11.52
N SER A 258 -9.77 -2.62 10.45
CA SER A 258 -8.67 -2.79 9.49
C SER A 258 -7.30 -2.62 10.14
N THR A 259 -7.16 -1.65 11.05
CA THR A 259 -5.95 -1.46 11.87
C THR A 259 -5.69 -2.69 12.75
N GLY A 260 -6.72 -3.21 13.40
CA GLY A 260 -6.62 -4.42 14.21
C GLY A 260 -6.17 -5.63 13.41
N MET A 261 -6.66 -5.78 12.17
CA MET A 261 -6.21 -6.83 11.25
C MET A 261 -4.73 -6.64 10.86
N ALA A 262 -4.32 -5.43 10.49
CA ALA A 262 -2.93 -5.14 10.16
C ALA A 262 -1.99 -5.44 11.34
N LEU A 263 -2.35 -5.02 12.54
CA LEU A 263 -1.60 -5.31 13.77
C LEU A 263 -1.52 -6.81 14.07
N PHE A 264 -2.63 -7.54 13.91
CA PHE A 264 -2.66 -8.98 14.13
C PHE A 264 -1.65 -9.70 13.22
N TYR A 265 -1.65 -9.43 11.93
CA TYR A 265 -0.72 -10.05 10.98
C TYR A 265 0.73 -9.59 11.20
N ALA A 266 0.94 -8.34 11.61
CA ALA A 266 2.27 -7.81 11.93
C ALA A 266 2.86 -8.48 13.19
N VAL A 267 2.08 -8.64 14.25
CA VAL A 267 2.47 -9.38 15.46
C VAL A 267 2.75 -10.84 15.13
N LEU A 268 1.90 -11.47 14.33
CA LEU A 268 2.09 -12.85 13.88
C LEU A 268 3.42 -12.98 13.11
N GLY A 269 3.67 -12.09 12.13
CA GLY A 269 4.90 -12.11 11.33
C GLY A 269 6.18 -11.90 12.16
N LEU A 270 6.13 -11.08 13.21
CA LEU A 270 7.31 -10.78 14.00
C LEU A 270 7.59 -11.81 15.10
N PHE A 271 6.56 -12.28 15.81
CA PHE A 271 6.72 -13.06 17.03
C PHE A 271 6.48 -14.56 16.86
N LEU A 272 5.78 -15.00 15.80
CA LEU A 272 5.58 -16.43 15.56
C LEU A 272 6.88 -17.09 15.05
N PRO A 273 7.19 -18.34 15.45
CA PRO A 273 8.24 -19.12 14.81
C PRO A 273 8.01 -19.20 13.29
N VAL A 274 9.07 -18.98 12.50
CA VAL A 274 8.96 -18.83 11.03
C VAL A 274 8.26 -20.02 10.37
N ALA A 275 8.55 -21.25 10.83
CA ALA A 275 7.92 -22.46 10.32
C ALA A 275 6.39 -22.52 10.51
N LEU A 276 5.87 -21.81 11.52
CA LEU A 276 4.43 -21.75 11.81
C LEU A 276 3.71 -20.62 11.07
N ILE A 277 4.44 -19.64 10.51
CA ILE A 277 3.81 -18.50 9.83
C ILE A 277 2.97 -18.98 8.63
N PRO A 278 3.48 -19.77 7.65
CA PRO A 278 2.70 -20.14 6.48
C PRO A 278 1.39 -20.90 6.81
N PRO A 279 1.38 -21.96 7.66
CA PRO A 279 0.12 -22.62 7.99
C PRO A 279 -0.87 -21.73 8.75
N VAL A 280 -0.38 -20.84 9.61
CA VAL A 280 -1.26 -19.88 10.31
C VAL A 280 -1.81 -18.83 9.35
N LEU A 281 -1.01 -18.31 8.40
CA LEU A 281 -1.50 -17.42 7.35
C LEU A 281 -2.59 -18.10 6.50
N LEU A 282 -2.41 -19.38 6.15
CA LEU A 282 -3.41 -20.13 5.41
C LEU A 282 -4.72 -20.24 6.21
N LEU A 283 -4.64 -20.66 7.48
CA LEU A 283 -5.81 -20.83 8.35
C LEU A 283 -6.56 -19.50 8.54
N THR A 284 -5.85 -18.43 8.85
CA THR A 284 -6.44 -17.10 9.07
C THR A 284 -7.03 -16.53 7.78
N SER A 285 -6.41 -16.80 6.62
CA SER A 285 -6.94 -16.42 5.31
C SER A 285 -8.26 -17.11 5.00
N LEU A 286 -8.33 -18.43 5.21
CA LEU A 286 -9.57 -19.20 5.03
C LEU A 286 -10.68 -18.70 5.95
N THR A 287 -10.34 -18.42 7.22
CA THR A 287 -11.28 -17.85 8.19
C THR A 287 -11.78 -16.47 7.75
N GLN A 288 -10.88 -15.58 7.30
CA GLN A 288 -11.24 -14.26 6.80
C GLN A 288 -12.15 -14.34 5.57
N ILE A 289 -11.83 -15.20 4.59
CA ILE A 289 -12.63 -15.42 3.40
C ILE A 289 -14.03 -15.90 3.77
N PHE A 290 -14.14 -16.84 4.71
CA PHE A 290 -15.40 -17.38 5.19
C PHE A 290 -16.25 -16.30 5.91
N LEU A 291 -15.68 -15.62 6.90
CA LEU A 291 -16.37 -14.61 7.71
C LEU A 291 -16.87 -13.44 6.87
N LEU A 292 -16.06 -12.93 5.97
CA LEU A 292 -16.42 -11.81 5.11
C LEU A 292 -17.18 -12.24 3.85
N LYS A 293 -17.39 -13.55 3.64
CA LYS A 293 -17.98 -14.09 2.38
C LYS A 293 -17.30 -13.48 1.14
N SER A 294 -15.98 -13.35 1.21
CA SER A 294 -15.17 -12.53 0.28
C SER A 294 -15.17 -13.05 -1.16
N LEU A 295 -15.50 -14.33 -1.37
CA LEU A 295 -15.63 -14.92 -2.71
C LEU A 295 -17.00 -14.71 -3.34
N ARG A 296 -17.97 -14.14 -2.62
CA ARG A 296 -19.29 -13.83 -3.17
C ARG A 296 -19.29 -12.41 -3.69
N THR A 297 -19.72 -12.21 -4.94
CA THR A 297 -19.98 -10.87 -5.48
C THR A 297 -21.19 -10.29 -4.75
N THR A 298 -21.03 -9.12 -4.15
CA THR A 298 -22.19 -8.33 -3.74
C THR A 298 -22.74 -7.67 -4.99
N SER A 299 -23.87 -8.14 -5.46
CA SER A 299 -24.69 -7.48 -6.50
C SER A 299 -25.16 -6.10 -6.07
#